data_a7bf7afc398c0865fdbdeabb5a5dd6b6
#
_entry.id   a7bf7afc398c0865fdbdeabb5a5dd6b6
#
_cell.length_a   1.000
_cell.length_b   1.000
_cell.length_c   1.000
_cell.angle_alpha   90.00
_cell.angle_beta   90.00
_cell.angle_gamma   90.00
#
_symmetry.space_group_name_H-M   'P 1'
#
loop_
_entity.id
_entity.type
_entity.pdbx_description
1 polymer ?
#
loop_
_entity_poly.entity_id
_entity_poly.type
_entity_poly.pdbx_seq_one_letter_code
_entity_poly.pdbx_strand_id
1 'polypeptide(L)'
;MWWERYAPTDDRHQDHAKSIPNALKYGLSVYSCADVNSIYPQAKVLKKGVKMRVGGFKIQAIPLVHSVECYGYIIEHEECGKIIFCTDTSQIPYRFKNVQHYLVESNNELDEMIDNLCDNIVSRSHNDDHMELSDTIEFLKENYSSDLQSITLIHLSQTNIDADKAVQRVKDELGFQNVKYSKSGLEITLNKAEF
;
A
#
# COMPACT_ATOMS: atom_id res chain seq x y z
N MET A 1 -0.52 12.34 17.42
CA MET A 1 -0.08 11.55 16.26
C MET A 1 -0.95 11.89 15.06
N TRP A 2 -0.43 11.82 13.82
CA TRP A 2 -1.13 12.34 12.63
C TRP A 2 -2.40 11.55 12.29
N TRP A 3 -2.38 10.20 12.37
CA TRP A 3 -3.53 9.35 12.14
C TRP A 3 -4.67 9.52 13.16
N GLU A 4 -4.45 10.19 14.27
CA GLU A 4 -5.50 10.50 15.23
C GLU A 4 -6.52 11.53 14.71
N ARG A 5 -6.21 12.20 13.60
CA ARG A 5 -7.07 13.25 13.02
C ARG A 5 -7.46 13.01 11.56
N TYR A 6 -6.78 12.08 10.86
CA TYR A 6 -6.95 11.89 9.42
C TYR A 6 -6.83 10.41 9.07
N ALA A 7 -7.73 9.91 8.23
CA ALA A 7 -7.73 8.54 7.73
C ALA A 7 -7.93 8.55 6.22
N PRO A 8 -6.92 8.27 5.41
CA PRO A 8 -7.11 8.00 4.00
C PRO A 8 -7.71 6.60 3.81
N THR A 9 -8.57 6.47 2.82
CA THR A 9 -9.12 5.20 2.35
C THR A 9 -8.89 5.12 0.86
N ASP A 10 -8.31 4.03 0.41
CA ASP A 10 -7.88 3.80 -0.96
C ASP A 10 -9.05 3.45 -1.87
N ASP A 11 -9.96 2.55 -1.46
CA ASP A 11 -11.11 2.16 -2.24
C ASP A 11 -12.39 1.93 -1.40
N ARG A 12 -13.45 1.42 -2.07
CA ARG A 12 -14.78 1.19 -1.47
C ARG A 12 -15.00 -0.23 -0.95
N HIS A 13 -14.06 -1.15 -1.11
CA HIS A 13 -14.20 -2.51 -0.61
C HIS A 13 -14.33 -2.51 0.92
N GLN A 14 -15.07 -3.49 1.44
CA GLN A 14 -15.47 -3.48 2.87
C GLN A 14 -14.29 -3.62 3.83
N ASP A 15 -13.25 -4.32 3.44
CA ASP A 15 -12.03 -4.49 4.22
C ASP A 15 -11.24 -3.19 4.39
N HIS A 16 -11.36 -2.27 3.43
CA HIS A 16 -10.75 -0.92 3.47
C HIS A 16 -11.70 0.14 4.02
N ALA A 17 -12.98 0.12 3.64
CA ALA A 17 -13.96 1.15 3.97
C ALA A 17 -14.74 0.92 5.28
N LYS A 18 -14.74 -0.30 5.84
CA LYS A 18 -15.56 -0.66 7.04
C LYS A 18 -15.33 0.19 8.28
N SER A 19 -14.16 0.79 8.41
CA SER A 19 -13.79 1.61 9.56
C SER A 19 -14.18 3.09 9.43
N ILE A 20 -14.63 3.53 8.24
CA ILE A 20 -15.00 4.92 7.97
C ILE A 20 -16.07 5.44 8.93
N PRO A 21 -17.19 4.72 9.19
CA PRO A 21 -18.20 5.21 10.12
C PRO A 21 -17.66 5.48 11.53
N ASN A 22 -16.75 4.64 12.00
CA ASN A 22 -16.10 4.84 13.30
C ASN A 22 -15.17 6.05 13.28
N ALA A 23 -14.34 6.18 12.25
CA ALA A 23 -13.45 7.33 12.10
C ALA A 23 -14.25 8.65 12.10
N LEU A 24 -15.32 8.72 11.33
CA LEU A 24 -16.21 9.89 11.27
C LEU A 24 -16.89 10.17 12.62
N LYS A 25 -17.35 9.12 13.33
CA LYS A 25 -17.95 9.24 14.66
C LYS A 25 -16.98 9.83 15.69
N TYR A 26 -15.69 9.51 15.58
CA TYR A 26 -14.64 10.07 16.43
C TYR A 26 -14.14 11.46 15.96
N GLY A 27 -14.78 12.05 14.97
CA GLY A 27 -14.44 13.40 14.47
C GLY A 27 -13.19 13.44 13.61
N LEU A 28 -12.73 12.30 13.10
CA LEU A 28 -11.60 12.24 12.17
C LEU A 28 -12.02 12.76 10.79
N SER A 29 -11.13 13.51 10.14
CA SER A 29 -11.31 13.86 8.73
C SER A 29 -10.89 12.68 7.85
N VAL A 30 -11.86 12.02 7.22
CA VAL A 30 -11.59 10.95 6.25
C VAL A 30 -11.44 11.54 4.85
N TYR A 31 -10.43 11.07 4.12
CA TYR A 31 -10.14 11.46 2.74
C TYR A 31 -10.14 10.21 1.86
N SER A 32 -10.80 10.26 0.69
CA SER A 32 -11.05 9.08 -0.11
C SER A 32 -11.23 9.39 -1.60
N CYS A 33 -11.39 8.36 -2.42
CA CYS A 33 -11.85 8.48 -3.81
C CYS A 33 -13.34 8.88 -3.89
N ALA A 34 -13.81 9.17 -5.10
CA ALA A 34 -15.20 9.58 -5.31
C ALA A 34 -16.19 8.44 -5.03
N ASP A 35 -15.83 7.20 -5.33
CA ASP A 35 -16.66 6.02 -5.08
C ASP A 35 -16.94 5.84 -3.58
N VAL A 36 -15.93 5.99 -2.73
CA VAL A 36 -16.09 5.97 -1.27
C VAL A 36 -16.97 7.12 -0.79
N ASN A 37 -16.78 8.33 -1.33
CA ASN A 37 -17.60 9.47 -0.97
C ASN A 37 -19.08 9.28 -1.34
N SER A 38 -19.38 8.55 -2.40
CA SER A 38 -20.77 8.22 -2.78
C SER A 38 -21.49 7.40 -1.70
N ILE A 39 -20.75 6.57 -0.95
CA ILE A 39 -21.27 5.74 0.16
C ILE A 39 -21.20 6.50 1.49
N TYR A 40 -20.15 7.27 1.70
CA TYR A 40 -19.89 8.04 2.91
C TYR A 40 -19.73 9.54 2.58
N PRO A 41 -20.84 10.30 2.41
CA PRO A 41 -20.78 11.69 1.95
C PRO A 41 -20.02 12.66 2.86
N GLN A 42 -19.75 12.27 4.11
CA GLN A 42 -18.93 13.05 5.04
C GLN A 42 -17.43 12.91 4.77
N ALA A 43 -17.00 11.88 4.03
CA ALA A 43 -15.62 11.74 3.59
C ALA A 43 -15.30 12.83 2.55
N LYS A 44 -14.08 13.34 2.59
CA LYS A 44 -13.60 14.39 1.68
C LYS A 44 -12.95 13.75 0.46
N VAL A 45 -13.38 14.14 -0.74
CA VAL A 45 -12.81 13.61 -1.97
C VAL A 45 -11.42 14.17 -2.21
N LEU A 46 -10.45 13.26 -2.40
CA LEU A 46 -9.14 13.57 -2.94
C LEU A 46 -9.22 13.62 -4.47
N LYS A 47 -8.75 14.71 -5.05
CA LYS A 47 -8.63 14.80 -6.51
C LYS A 47 -7.34 14.11 -6.93
N LYS A 48 -7.47 13.07 -7.78
CA LYS A 48 -6.32 12.36 -8.35
C LYS A 48 -5.30 13.30 -8.99
N GLY A 49 -4.03 13.06 -8.72
CA GLY A 49 -2.92 13.86 -9.24
C GLY A 49 -2.71 15.21 -8.56
N VAL A 50 -3.65 15.66 -7.71
CA VAL A 50 -3.56 16.97 -7.05
C VAL A 50 -2.89 16.81 -5.69
N LYS A 51 -1.82 17.59 -5.47
CA LYS A 51 -1.17 17.68 -4.16
C LYS A 51 -2.00 18.52 -3.21
N MET A 52 -2.25 18.00 -2.00
CA MET A 52 -2.89 18.75 -0.93
C MET A 52 -2.08 18.67 0.37
N ARG A 53 -2.29 19.64 1.25
CA ARG A 53 -1.72 19.63 2.60
C ARG A 53 -2.77 19.14 3.61
N VAL A 54 -2.34 18.22 4.47
CA VAL A 54 -3.13 17.72 5.58
C VAL A 54 -2.24 17.74 6.82
N GLY A 55 -2.42 18.72 7.67
CA GLY A 55 -1.47 19.01 8.75
C GLY A 55 -0.07 19.33 8.21
N GLY A 56 0.97 18.67 8.70
CA GLY A 56 2.35 18.79 8.22
C GLY A 56 2.64 18.01 6.93
N PHE A 57 1.72 17.14 6.51
CA PHE A 57 1.91 16.26 5.37
C PHE A 57 1.47 16.89 4.05
N LYS A 58 2.19 16.57 2.98
CA LYS A 58 1.75 16.78 1.59
C LYS A 58 1.32 15.42 1.05
N ILE A 59 0.10 15.31 0.57
CA ILE A 59 -0.49 14.06 0.07
C ILE A 59 -0.91 14.26 -1.38
N GLN A 60 -0.62 13.28 -2.22
CA GLN A 60 -1.09 13.22 -3.60
C GLN A 60 -1.65 11.82 -3.85
N ALA A 61 -2.93 11.75 -4.21
CA ALA A 61 -3.56 10.51 -4.66
C ALA A 61 -3.15 10.23 -6.10
N ILE A 62 -2.75 8.99 -6.37
CA ILE A 62 -2.45 8.47 -7.70
C ILE A 62 -3.40 7.31 -8.01
N PRO A 63 -4.00 7.26 -9.20
CA PRO A 63 -4.86 6.14 -9.56
C PRO A 63 -4.06 4.85 -9.69
N LEU A 64 -4.62 3.76 -9.22
CA LEU A 64 -4.07 2.41 -9.33
C LEU A 64 -4.95 1.57 -10.28
N VAL A 65 -4.44 0.40 -10.65
CA VAL A 65 -5.13 -0.54 -11.56
C VAL A 65 -5.84 -1.59 -10.72
N HIS A 66 -7.15 -1.41 -10.58
CA HIS A 66 -8.01 -2.28 -9.80
C HIS A 66 -9.41 -2.34 -10.41
N SER A 67 -10.24 -3.31 -10.02
CA SER A 67 -11.63 -3.49 -10.52
C SER A 67 -12.58 -2.35 -10.15
N VAL A 68 -12.25 -1.59 -9.10
CA VAL A 68 -12.96 -0.38 -8.67
C VAL A 68 -12.00 0.82 -8.62
N GLU A 69 -12.55 2.04 -8.46
CA GLU A 69 -11.70 3.22 -8.29
C GLU A 69 -10.84 3.08 -7.03
N CYS A 70 -9.53 2.92 -7.23
CA CYS A 70 -8.55 2.74 -6.18
C CYS A 70 -7.41 3.76 -6.29
N TYR A 71 -6.91 4.22 -5.16
CA TYR A 71 -5.82 5.20 -5.08
C TYR A 71 -4.65 4.71 -4.25
N GLY A 72 -3.47 4.81 -4.82
CA GLY A 72 -2.24 4.88 -4.04
C GLY A 72 -1.96 6.30 -3.58
N TYR A 73 -1.03 6.46 -2.65
CA TYR A 73 -0.69 7.75 -2.06
C TYR A 73 0.81 8.01 -2.10
N ILE A 74 1.18 9.21 -2.58
CA ILE A 74 2.49 9.81 -2.34
C ILE A 74 2.33 10.71 -1.13
N ILE A 75 3.05 10.41 -0.04
CA ILE A 75 2.98 11.14 1.22
C ILE A 75 4.37 11.71 1.51
N GLU A 76 4.46 13.01 1.75
CA GLU A 76 5.73 13.69 2.05
C GLU A 76 5.61 14.43 3.40
N HIS A 77 6.61 14.26 4.25
CA HIS A 77 6.77 15.01 5.50
C HIS A 77 8.26 15.24 5.78
N GLU A 78 8.61 16.31 6.49
CA GLU A 78 10.00 16.66 6.75
C GLU A 78 10.77 15.62 7.56
N GLU A 79 10.10 14.94 8.49
CA GLU A 79 10.71 13.95 9.38
C GLU A 79 10.87 12.57 8.72
N CYS A 80 9.92 12.14 7.90
CA CYS A 80 9.95 10.80 7.29
C CYS A 80 10.31 10.81 5.80
N GLY A 81 10.41 11.97 5.17
CA GLY A 81 10.67 12.06 3.74
C GLY A 81 9.45 11.69 2.90
N LYS A 82 9.68 10.95 1.83
CA LYS A 82 8.65 10.50 0.89
C LYS A 82 8.30 9.05 1.13
N ILE A 83 7.02 8.80 1.29
CA ILE A 83 6.42 7.47 1.44
C ILE A 83 5.56 7.20 0.20
N ILE A 84 5.68 6.03 -0.36
CA ILE A 84 4.75 5.49 -1.37
C ILE A 84 3.91 4.42 -0.69
N PHE A 85 2.61 4.59 -0.73
CA PHE A 85 1.62 3.62 -0.24
C PHE A 85 0.76 3.18 -1.42
N CYS A 86 0.82 1.91 -1.80
CA CYS A 86 0.03 1.31 -2.87
C CYS A 86 -0.44 -0.08 -2.45
N THR A 87 -1.74 -0.29 -2.47
CA THR A 87 -2.40 -1.57 -2.20
C THR A 87 -3.59 -1.73 -3.14
N ASP A 88 -4.14 -2.91 -3.25
CA ASP A 88 -5.26 -3.24 -4.14
C ASP A 88 -4.99 -2.82 -5.59
N THR A 89 -3.96 -3.38 -6.16
CA THR A 89 -3.58 -3.06 -7.54
C THR A 89 -2.87 -4.23 -8.20
N SER A 90 -3.22 -4.49 -9.46
CA SER A 90 -2.50 -5.48 -10.26
C SER A 90 -1.14 -4.97 -10.74
N GLN A 91 -0.93 -3.65 -10.76
CA GLN A 91 0.34 -3.04 -11.16
C GLN A 91 0.45 -1.59 -10.70
N ILE A 92 1.69 -1.11 -10.54
CA ILE A 92 1.99 0.29 -10.24
C ILE A 92 2.71 0.92 -11.45
N PRO A 93 2.00 1.59 -12.38
CA PRO A 93 2.58 2.05 -13.65
C PRO A 93 3.35 3.39 -13.50
N TYR A 94 3.98 3.60 -12.37
CA TYR A 94 4.66 4.86 -12.05
C TYR A 94 6.13 4.63 -11.73
N ARG A 95 6.93 5.68 -11.98
CA ARG A 95 8.32 5.77 -11.54
C ARG A 95 8.44 6.88 -10.51
N PHE A 96 9.01 6.56 -9.37
CA PHE A 96 9.20 7.48 -8.26
C PHE A 96 10.68 7.80 -8.05
N LYS A 97 10.97 9.01 -7.57
CA LYS A 97 12.34 9.44 -7.25
C LYS A 97 12.39 9.93 -5.81
N ASN A 98 13.55 9.72 -5.18
CA ASN A 98 13.84 10.18 -3.81
C ASN A 98 12.80 9.67 -2.82
N VAL A 99 12.54 8.34 -2.83
CA VAL A 99 11.61 7.68 -1.93
C VAL A 99 12.39 7.09 -0.76
N GLN A 100 11.93 7.38 0.45
CA GLN A 100 12.49 6.82 1.67
C GLN A 100 11.78 5.53 2.09
N HIS A 101 10.48 5.44 1.85
CA HIS A 101 9.71 4.30 2.34
C HIS A 101 8.72 3.80 1.28
N TYR A 102 8.71 2.49 1.06
CA TYR A 102 7.68 1.81 0.30
C TYR A 102 6.79 0.99 1.24
N LEU A 103 5.48 1.20 1.16
CA LEU A 103 4.44 0.34 1.68
C LEU A 103 3.65 -0.13 0.45
N VAL A 104 3.97 -1.31 -0.04
CA VAL A 104 3.46 -1.79 -1.32
C VAL A 104 2.91 -3.20 -1.20
N GLU A 105 1.86 -3.46 -1.96
CA GLU A 105 1.23 -4.76 -2.03
C GLU A 105 2.19 -5.84 -2.52
N SER A 106 2.05 -7.02 -1.96
CA SER A 106 2.60 -8.28 -2.46
C SER A 106 1.65 -9.39 -2.04
N ASN A 107 0.58 -9.59 -2.81
CA ASN A 107 -0.55 -10.40 -2.38
C ASN A 107 -0.29 -11.90 -2.50
N ASN A 108 0.37 -12.32 -3.57
CA ASN A 108 0.52 -13.74 -3.89
C ASN A 108 1.89 -14.06 -4.51
N GLU A 109 2.21 -15.34 -4.56
CA GLU A 109 3.37 -15.90 -5.25
C GLU A 109 2.92 -17.10 -6.09
N LEU A 110 3.25 -17.10 -7.38
CA LEU A 110 2.74 -18.08 -8.34
C LEU A 110 3.06 -19.52 -7.93
N ASP A 111 4.26 -19.78 -7.43
CA ASP A 111 4.70 -21.13 -7.03
C ASP A 111 3.88 -21.64 -5.83
N GLU A 112 3.65 -20.83 -4.82
CA GLU A 112 2.80 -21.17 -3.65
C GLU A 112 1.34 -21.38 -4.08
N MET A 113 0.87 -20.67 -5.09
CA MET A 113 -0.47 -20.85 -5.64
C MET A 113 -0.62 -22.18 -6.38
N ILE A 114 0.40 -22.61 -7.14
CA ILE A 114 0.39 -23.88 -7.86
C ILE A 114 0.33 -25.05 -6.86
N ASP A 115 1.09 -24.98 -5.78
CA ASP A 115 1.08 -25.98 -4.73
C ASP A 115 -0.30 -26.07 -4.03
N ASN A 116 -0.95 -24.92 -3.79
CA ASN A 116 -2.30 -24.87 -3.21
C ASN A 116 -3.41 -25.28 -4.20
N LEU A 117 -3.19 -25.16 -5.52
CA LEU A 117 -4.15 -25.59 -6.54
C LEU A 117 -4.31 -27.11 -6.63
N CYS A 118 -3.33 -27.86 -6.15
CA CYS A 118 -3.46 -29.32 -6.05
C CYS A 118 -4.49 -29.74 -5.00
N ASP A 119 -4.79 -28.87 -4.03
CA ASP A 119 -5.74 -29.14 -2.93
C ASP A 119 -7.11 -28.48 -3.10
N ASN A 120 -7.24 -27.38 -3.88
CA ASN A 120 -8.54 -26.71 -4.08
C ASN A 120 -8.60 -25.87 -5.36
N ILE A 121 -9.57 -26.17 -6.22
CA ILE A 121 -9.88 -25.45 -7.49
C ILE A 121 -10.48 -24.04 -7.25
N VAL A 122 -9.93 -23.24 -6.38
CA VAL A 122 -10.49 -21.91 -6.12
C VAL A 122 -9.43 -20.84 -6.26
N SER A 123 -9.61 -20.02 -7.27
CA SER A 123 -9.16 -18.64 -7.41
C SER A 123 -8.10 -18.28 -8.45
N ARG A 124 -8.34 -18.65 -9.69
CA ARG A 124 -7.74 -17.89 -10.81
C ARG A 124 -8.38 -16.51 -10.98
N SER A 125 -9.55 -16.27 -10.39
CA SER A 125 -10.32 -15.01 -10.59
C SER A 125 -9.93 -13.86 -9.64
N HIS A 126 -9.07 -14.10 -8.64
CA HIS A 126 -8.61 -13.05 -7.71
C HIS A 126 -7.26 -12.46 -8.08
N ASN A 127 -6.54 -13.05 -9.03
CA ASN A 127 -5.18 -12.63 -9.39
C ASN A 127 -5.11 -11.39 -10.29
N ASP A 128 -6.17 -11.07 -11.02
CA ASP A 128 -6.14 -9.94 -11.97
C ASP A 128 -6.13 -8.58 -11.28
N ASP A 129 -6.49 -8.53 -10.00
CA ASP A 129 -6.64 -7.29 -9.22
C ASP A 129 -5.48 -7.02 -8.23
N HIS A 130 -4.55 -7.95 -8.07
CA HIS A 130 -3.48 -7.89 -7.06
C HIS A 130 -2.10 -8.20 -7.61
N MET A 131 -1.08 -7.54 -7.07
CA MET A 131 0.32 -7.74 -7.49
C MET A 131 0.88 -9.06 -6.97
N GLU A 132 1.54 -9.80 -7.85
CA GLU A 132 2.43 -10.90 -7.48
C GLU A 132 3.74 -10.39 -6.87
N LEU A 133 4.40 -11.24 -6.08
CA LEU A 133 5.70 -10.92 -5.48
C LEU A 133 6.76 -10.58 -6.53
N SER A 134 6.76 -11.26 -7.68
CA SER A 134 7.66 -11.00 -8.81
C SER A 134 7.49 -9.58 -9.36
N ASP A 135 6.23 -9.14 -9.55
CA ASP A 135 5.92 -7.79 -10.05
C ASP A 135 6.27 -6.72 -9.03
N THR A 136 6.04 -7.02 -7.73
CA THR A 136 6.45 -6.12 -6.63
C THR A 136 7.97 -5.95 -6.61
N ILE A 137 8.73 -7.02 -6.78
CA ILE A 137 10.20 -6.98 -6.83
C ILE A 137 10.68 -6.19 -8.05
N GLU A 138 10.10 -6.42 -9.23
CA GLU A 138 10.44 -5.66 -10.44
C GLU A 138 10.17 -4.17 -10.26
N PHE A 139 8.98 -3.81 -9.76
CA PHE A 139 8.64 -2.44 -9.41
C PHE A 139 9.66 -1.80 -8.45
N LEU A 140 10.04 -2.51 -7.39
CA LEU A 140 10.99 -2.02 -6.40
C LEU A 140 12.40 -1.83 -7.00
N LYS A 141 12.86 -2.75 -7.86
CA LYS A 141 14.15 -2.63 -8.59
C LYS A 141 14.19 -1.39 -9.47
N GLU A 142 13.11 -1.14 -10.22
CA GLU A 142 13.00 -0.01 -11.13
C GLU A 142 12.89 1.35 -10.42
N ASN A 143 12.49 1.33 -9.15
CA ASN A 143 12.31 2.52 -8.31
C ASN A 143 13.34 2.60 -7.17
N TYR A 144 14.36 1.73 -7.19
CA TYR A 144 15.41 1.72 -6.18
C TYR A 144 16.27 2.98 -6.24
N SER A 145 16.61 3.53 -5.10
CA SER A 145 17.56 4.63 -4.97
C SER A 145 18.32 4.56 -3.65
N SER A 146 19.45 5.26 -3.56
CA SER A 146 20.23 5.38 -2.32
C SER A 146 19.48 6.08 -1.17
N ASP A 147 18.37 6.73 -1.46
CA ASP A 147 17.54 7.40 -0.45
C ASP A 147 16.64 6.42 0.32
N LEU A 148 16.51 5.16 -0.16
CA LEU A 148 15.61 4.16 0.40
C LEU A 148 16.01 3.77 1.82
N GLN A 149 15.07 3.86 2.76
CA GLN A 149 15.25 3.54 4.17
C GLN A 149 14.50 2.26 4.57
N SER A 150 13.32 2.01 4.02
CA SER A 150 12.57 0.79 4.34
C SER A 150 11.59 0.37 3.25
N ILE A 151 11.33 -0.93 3.21
CA ILE A 151 10.25 -1.56 2.44
C ILE A 151 9.35 -2.31 3.42
N THR A 152 8.04 -2.10 3.33
CA THR A 152 7.05 -2.90 4.02
C THR A 152 6.10 -3.51 2.99
N LEU A 153 6.13 -4.82 2.88
CA LEU A 153 5.16 -5.55 2.08
C LEU A 153 3.82 -5.54 2.82
N ILE A 154 2.76 -5.15 2.14
CA ILE A 154 1.41 -5.05 2.68
C ILE A 154 0.43 -5.89 1.87
N HIS A 155 -0.77 -6.11 2.39
CA HIS A 155 -1.86 -6.81 1.71
C HIS A 155 -1.49 -8.24 1.24
N LEU A 156 -0.72 -8.96 2.05
CA LEU A 156 -0.34 -10.34 1.76
C LEU A 156 -1.52 -11.29 1.96
N SER A 157 -1.73 -12.19 1.02
CA SER A 157 -2.71 -13.29 1.17
C SER A 157 -2.28 -14.22 2.31
N GLN A 158 -3.24 -14.70 3.07
CA GLN A 158 -2.96 -15.67 4.14
C GLN A 158 -2.65 -17.08 3.62
N THR A 159 -3.01 -17.36 2.36
CA THR A 159 -2.93 -18.72 1.77
C THR A 159 -2.05 -18.80 0.54
N ASN A 160 -1.78 -17.69 -0.14
CA ASN A 160 -1.15 -17.70 -1.46
C ASN A 160 0.27 -17.12 -1.46
N ILE A 161 0.83 -16.82 -0.28
CA ILE A 161 2.21 -16.34 -0.12
C ILE A 161 2.72 -16.67 1.28
N ASP A 162 3.96 -17.13 1.36
CA ASP A 162 4.71 -17.22 2.62
C ASP A 162 5.41 -15.89 2.88
N ALA A 163 4.93 -15.16 3.87
CA ALA A 163 5.39 -13.80 4.17
C ALA A 163 6.89 -13.73 4.53
N ASP A 164 7.42 -14.73 5.25
CA ASP A 164 8.84 -14.75 5.62
C ASP A 164 9.73 -15.04 4.42
N LYS A 165 9.33 -15.97 3.56
CA LYS A 165 10.02 -16.23 2.28
C LYS A 165 9.97 -15.02 1.35
N ALA A 166 8.80 -14.36 1.25
CA ALA A 166 8.65 -13.16 0.44
C ALA A 166 9.59 -12.05 0.87
N VAL A 167 9.68 -11.77 2.17
CA VAL A 167 10.63 -10.80 2.73
C VAL A 167 12.07 -11.18 2.39
N GLN A 168 12.43 -12.46 2.55
CA GLN A 168 13.78 -12.92 2.25
C GLN A 168 14.11 -12.77 0.77
N ARG A 169 13.19 -13.15 -0.11
CA ARG A 169 13.35 -13.00 -1.57
C ARG A 169 13.53 -11.53 -1.97
N VAL A 170 12.74 -10.61 -1.42
CA VAL A 170 12.92 -9.16 -1.68
C VAL A 170 14.30 -8.68 -1.22
N LYS A 171 14.78 -9.11 -0.03
CA LYS A 171 16.12 -8.76 0.47
C LYS A 171 17.23 -9.24 -0.45
N ASP A 172 17.14 -10.48 -0.88
CA ASP A 172 18.17 -11.12 -1.71
C ASP A 172 18.22 -10.47 -3.10
N GLU A 173 17.07 -10.24 -3.73
CA GLU A 173 16.99 -9.72 -5.09
C GLU A 173 17.30 -8.21 -5.20
N LEU A 174 17.05 -7.43 -4.13
CA LEU A 174 17.38 -6.00 -4.09
C LEU A 174 18.73 -5.72 -3.44
N GLY A 175 19.31 -6.66 -2.68
CA GLY A 175 20.47 -6.41 -1.84
C GLY A 175 20.16 -5.44 -0.68
N PHE A 176 18.91 -5.31 -0.27
CA PHE A 176 18.42 -4.35 0.72
C PHE A 176 17.82 -5.05 1.94
N GLN A 177 18.31 -4.73 3.15
CA GLN A 177 18.02 -5.53 4.35
C GLN A 177 16.81 -5.06 5.17
N ASN A 178 16.44 -3.76 5.12
CA ASN A 178 15.32 -3.24 5.92
C ASN A 178 13.97 -3.49 5.22
N VAL A 179 13.64 -4.76 5.07
CA VAL A 179 12.37 -5.25 4.50
C VAL A 179 11.58 -5.95 5.59
N LYS A 180 10.31 -5.62 5.70
CA LYS A 180 9.33 -6.21 6.63
C LYS A 180 8.03 -6.53 5.89
N TYR A 181 7.15 -7.29 6.53
CA TYR A 181 5.76 -7.42 6.07
C TYR A 181 4.77 -6.95 7.14
N SER A 182 3.60 -6.51 6.71
CA SER A 182 2.55 -6.04 7.60
C SER A 182 1.85 -7.21 8.31
N LYS A 183 1.67 -7.06 9.63
CA LYS A 183 0.87 -7.97 10.46
C LYS A 183 0.18 -7.16 11.54
N SER A 184 -0.88 -7.72 12.11
CA SER A 184 -1.61 -7.07 13.20
C SER A 184 -0.67 -6.69 14.35
N GLY A 185 -0.71 -5.42 14.76
CA GLY A 185 0.13 -4.87 15.83
C GLY A 185 1.56 -4.50 15.40
N LEU A 186 1.90 -4.58 14.10
CA LEU A 186 3.19 -4.08 13.64
C LEU A 186 3.26 -2.55 13.80
N GLU A 187 4.26 -2.08 14.50
CA GLU A 187 4.65 -0.68 14.57
C GLU A 187 5.95 -0.46 13.80
N ILE A 188 5.98 0.53 12.92
CA ILE A 188 7.17 0.92 12.17
C ILE A 188 7.46 2.41 12.39
N THR A 189 8.72 2.73 12.58
CA THR A 189 9.19 4.11 12.60
C THR A 189 9.71 4.47 11.21
N LEU A 190 9.18 5.55 10.65
CA LEU A 190 9.55 6.05 9.34
C LEU A 190 10.37 7.34 9.52
N ASN A 191 11.68 7.25 9.37
CA ASN A 191 12.60 8.37 9.45
C ASN A 191 13.20 8.66 8.07
N LYS A 192 13.47 9.93 7.78
CA LYS A 192 14.08 10.35 6.51
C LYS A 192 15.54 9.89 6.36
N ALA A 193 16.24 9.71 7.47
CA ALA A 193 17.61 9.20 7.52
C ALA A 193 17.75 8.30 8.74
N GLU A 194 18.68 7.34 8.69
CA GLU A 194 19.12 6.64 9.89
C GLU A 194 19.85 7.62 10.82
N PHE A 195 19.56 7.50 12.13
CA PHE A 195 20.24 8.25 13.19
C PHE A 195 21.41 7.44 13.71
#